data_4df7d0e9ddf964c5f4b4ce5caab27988
#
_entry.id   4df7d0e9ddf964c5f4b4ce5caab27988
#
_cell.length_a   1.000
_cell.length_b   1.000
_cell.length_c   1.000
_cell.angle_alpha   90.00
_cell.angle_beta   90.00
_cell.angle_gamma   90.00
#
_symmetry.space_group_name_H-M   'P 1'
#
loop_
_entity.id
_entity.type
_entity.pdbx_description
1 polymer ?
#
loop_
_entity_poly.entity_id
_entity_poly.type
_entity_poly.pdbx_seq_one_letter_code
_entity_poly.pdbx_strand_id
1 'polypeptide(L)'
;METTKAFGLIIIGDEILTGKRADKHFAAVRDILAARCLGLAWVAYLGDDRARLTETLSRTFASHDVVFSCGGISATPDDHTRQAAAQALGLPLEPHPEALRLITERTLEVGQEVTPGRLRMAEFPIGADIIPNPVNRIPGFSIRHHWFVPGFPDMAWPMIEWVLDTRYRQYLRTRRTTHSIRVVARES
;
A
#
# COMPACT_ATOMS: atom_id res chain seq x y z
N MET A 1 10.87 -22.94 -13.18
CA MET A 1 11.07 -22.43 -11.80
C MET A 1 10.10 -21.27 -11.61
N GLU A 2 9.05 -21.42 -10.81
CA GLU A 2 8.18 -20.29 -10.45
C GLU A 2 9.02 -19.28 -9.68
N THR A 3 9.20 -18.13 -10.26
CA THR A 3 9.88 -17.00 -9.58
C THR A 3 9.06 -16.61 -8.37
N THR A 4 9.57 -16.89 -7.19
CA THR A 4 8.95 -16.46 -5.93
C THR A 4 8.87 -14.94 -5.95
N LYS A 5 7.64 -14.37 -5.93
CA LYS A 5 7.44 -12.93 -5.85
C LYS A 5 7.96 -12.40 -4.52
N ALA A 6 8.82 -11.39 -4.56
CA ALA A 6 9.22 -10.67 -3.36
C ALA A 6 8.16 -9.62 -3.01
N PHE A 7 7.89 -9.44 -1.73
CA PHE A 7 6.94 -8.44 -1.23
C PHE A 7 7.71 -7.35 -0.49
N GLY A 8 7.48 -6.10 -0.88
CA GLY A 8 8.03 -4.92 -0.23
C GLY A 8 6.94 -4.09 0.45
N LEU A 9 7.34 -3.30 1.42
CA LEU A 9 6.47 -2.38 2.14
C LEU A 9 7.11 -0.99 2.20
N ILE A 10 6.36 0.03 1.83
CA ILE A 10 6.71 1.43 2.00
C ILE A 10 5.74 2.03 3.02
N ILE A 11 6.26 2.65 4.07
CA ILE A 11 5.50 3.33 5.10
C ILE A 11 5.84 4.81 5.01
N ILE A 12 4.82 5.64 4.78
CA ILE A 12 4.99 7.06 4.49
C ILE A 12 4.33 7.89 5.59
N GLY A 13 5.07 8.86 6.10
CA GLY A 13 4.60 9.85 7.06
C GLY A 13 5.74 10.40 7.91
N ASP A 14 5.88 11.72 7.93
CA ASP A 14 6.84 12.43 8.77
C ASP A 14 6.62 12.17 10.26
N GLU A 15 5.36 11.95 10.69
CA GLU A 15 5.03 11.64 12.06
C GLU A 15 5.60 10.30 12.55
N ILE A 16 5.82 9.36 11.62
CA ILE A 16 6.46 8.08 11.92
C ILE A 16 7.97 8.30 12.07
N LEU A 17 8.60 9.03 11.16
CA LEU A 17 10.04 9.30 11.21
C LEU A 17 10.45 10.15 12.41
N THR A 18 9.59 11.08 12.82
CA THR A 18 9.84 11.93 13.98
C THR A 18 9.47 11.29 15.32
N GLY A 19 8.89 10.08 15.28
CA GLY A 19 8.47 9.36 16.49
C GLY A 19 7.20 9.93 17.16
N LYS A 20 6.52 10.89 16.53
CA LYS A 20 5.23 11.42 17.03
C LYS A 20 4.13 10.34 17.00
N ARG A 21 4.25 9.38 16.08
CA ARG A 21 3.36 8.25 15.94
C ARG A 21 4.17 6.97 15.79
N ALA A 22 3.82 5.94 16.54
CA ALA A 22 4.42 4.63 16.36
C ALA A 22 3.88 3.96 15.09
N ASP A 23 4.77 3.36 14.30
CA ASP A 23 4.37 2.52 13.17
C ASP A 23 3.61 1.29 13.67
N LYS A 24 2.50 1.00 12.97
CA LYS A 24 1.69 -0.21 13.17
C LYS A 24 1.64 -1.07 11.91
N HIS A 25 2.09 -0.56 10.77
CA HIS A 25 1.97 -1.25 9.49
C HIS A 25 2.97 -2.39 9.35
N PHE A 26 4.21 -2.20 9.75
CA PHE A 26 5.25 -3.23 9.58
C PHE A 26 4.86 -4.56 10.21
N ALA A 27 4.51 -4.54 11.49
CA ALA A 27 4.14 -5.77 12.21
C ALA A 27 2.90 -6.43 11.61
N ALA A 28 1.86 -5.63 11.32
CA ALA A 28 0.61 -6.14 10.77
C ALA A 28 0.79 -6.72 9.36
N VAL A 29 1.47 -6.03 8.45
CA VAL A 29 1.69 -6.50 7.08
C VAL A 29 2.56 -7.77 7.06
N ARG A 30 3.60 -7.82 7.90
CA ARG A 30 4.38 -9.04 8.12
C ARG A 30 3.47 -10.22 8.51
N ASP A 31 2.58 -10.01 9.46
CA ASP A 31 1.71 -11.08 9.99
C ASP A 31 0.62 -11.47 8.96
N ILE A 32 0.07 -10.50 8.22
CA ILE A 32 -0.86 -10.73 7.11
C ILE A 32 -0.23 -11.60 6.02
N LEU A 33 1.03 -11.31 5.66
CA LEU A 33 1.80 -12.11 4.70
C LEU A 33 2.12 -13.51 5.25
N ALA A 34 2.59 -13.57 6.50
CA ALA A 34 2.93 -14.84 7.17
C ALA A 34 1.73 -15.79 7.29
N ALA A 35 0.53 -15.26 7.57
CA ALA A 35 -0.72 -16.04 7.59
C ALA A 35 -1.03 -16.70 6.23
N ARG A 36 -0.47 -16.15 5.15
CA ARG A 36 -0.61 -16.65 3.77
C ARG A 36 0.63 -17.40 3.27
N CYS A 37 1.55 -17.74 4.19
CA CYS A 37 2.84 -18.38 3.88
C CYS A 37 3.71 -17.57 2.91
N LEU A 38 3.55 -16.26 2.93
CA LEU A 38 4.36 -15.28 2.22
C LEU A 38 5.27 -14.56 3.22
N GLY A 39 6.33 -13.94 2.72
CA GLY A 39 7.28 -13.19 3.56
C GLY A 39 7.51 -11.80 3.02
N LEU A 40 7.70 -10.84 3.94
CA LEU A 40 8.16 -9.51 3.61
C LEU A 40 9.67 -9.55 3.33
N ALA A 41 10.08 -9.09 2.14
CA ALA A 41 11.48 -9.10 1.72
C ALA A 41 12.22 -7.84 2.19
N TRP A 42 11.55 -6.71 2.20
CA TRP A 42 12.11 -5.42 2.62
C TRP A 42 11.03 -4.45 3.08
N VAL A 43 11.43 -3.45 3.84
CA VAL A 43 10.60 -2.32 4.25
C VAL A 43 11.40 -1.02 4.10
N ALA A 44 10.71 0.05 3.71
CA ALA A 44 11.24 1.40 3.67
C ALA A 44 10.33 2.35 4.43
N TYR A 45 10.90 3.20 5.27
CA TYR A 45 10.23 4.30 5.94
C TYR A 45 10.61 5.60 5.25
N LEU A 46 9.63 6.36 4.81
CA LEU A 46 9.81 7.61 4.09
C LEU A 46 8.99 8.73 4.74
N GLY A 47 9.51 9.93 4.68
CA GLY A 47 8.72 11.13 4.95
C GLY A 47 7.92 11.56 3.72
N ASP A 48 7.22 12.68 3.88
CA ASP A 48 6.31 13.21 2.86
C ASP A 48 7.03 14.02 1.76
N ASP A 49 8.38 13.92 1.69
CA ASP A 49 9.19 14.57 0.65
C ASP A 49 8.96 13.94 -0.72
N ARG A 50 8.38 14.71 -1.63
CA ARG A 50 7.99 14.25 -2.97
C ARG A 50 9.17 13.73 -3.79
N ALA A 51 10.36 14.34 -3.68
CA ALA A 51 11.51 13.94 -4.47
C ALA A 51 12.01 12.55 -4.04
N ARG A 52 12.10 12.31 -2.73
CA ARG A 52 12.48 11.00 -2.16
C ARG A 52 11.44 9.92 -2.46
N LEU A 53 10.16 10.26 -2.39
CA LEU A 53 9.08 9.35 -2.78
C LEU A 53 9.20 8.97 -4.26
N THR A 54 9.42 9.95 -5.15
CA THR A 54 9.58 9.71 -6.59
C THR A 54 10.80 8.83 -6.89
N GLU A 55 11.94 9.10 -6.26
CA GLU A 55 13.16 8.30 -6.43
C GLU A 55 12.95 6.85 -5.98
N THR A 56 12.38 6.66 -4.79
CA THR A 56 12.10 5.34 -4.26
C THR A 56 11.13 4.57 -5.14
N LEU A 57 10.05 5.20 -5.57
CA LEU A 57 9.06 4.58 -6.45
C LEU A 57 9.64 4.28 -7.84
N SER A 58 10.49 5.14 -8.42
CA SER A 58 11.18 4.85 -9.68
C SER A 58 12.01 3.58 -9.60
N ARG A 59 12.76 3.41 -8.51
CA ARG A 59 13.57 2.21 -8.25
C ARG A 59 12.70 0.97 -8.06
N THR A 60 11.63 1.06 -7.28
CA THR A 60 10.76 -0.10 -6.99
C THR A 60 9.90 -0.47 -8.19
N PHE A 61 9.43 0.49 -9.01
CA PHE A 61 8.74 0.21 -10.27
C PHE A 61 9.63 -0.50 -11.31
N ALA A 62 10.95 -0.32 -11.24
CA ALA A 62 11.90 -1.04 -12.08
C ALA A 62 12.17 -2.47 -11.58
N SER A 63 11.80 -2.80 -10.35
CA SER A 63 11.87 -4.16 -9.81
C SER A 63 10.64 -4.99 -10.24
N HIS A 64 10.70 -6.30 -9.97
CA HIS A 64 9.56 -7.20 -10.15
C HIS A 64 8.79 -7.47 -8.85
N ASP A 65 9.10 -6.69 -7.79
CA ASP A 65 8.52 -6.86 -6.48
C ASP A 65 7.06 -6.41 -6.44
N VAL A 66 6.31 -7.06 -5.58
CA VAL A 66 4.97 -6.58 -5.20
C VAL A 66 5.14 -5.63 -4.03
N VAL A 67 4.73 -4.38 -4.19
CA VAL A 67 4.96 -3.34 -3.19
C VAL A 67 3.65 -2.83 -2.63
N PHE A 68 3.50 -2.89 -1.32
CA PHE A 68 2.44 -2.18 -0.60
C PHE A 68 2.99 -0.84 -0.12
N SER A 69 2.26 0.24 -0.38
CA SER A 69 2.59 1.59 0.07
C SER A 69 1.48 2.13 0.95
N CYS A 70 1.79 2.40 2.22
CA CYS A 70 0.84 2.89 3.22
C CYS A 70 1.09 4.36 3.51
N GLY A 71 0.13 5.23 3.19
CA GLY A 71 0.17 6.66 3.47
C GLY A 71 0.30 7.57 2.24
N GLY A 72 0.11 8.87 2.46
CA GLY A 72 0.31 9.93 1.48
C GLY A 72 -0.70 9.99 0.33
N ILE A 73 -1.89 9.39 0.46
CA ILE A 73 -2.92 9.37 -0.60
C ILE A 73 -4.23 10.07 -0.24
N SER A 74 -4.32 10.76 0.88
CA SER A 74 -5.53 11.48 1.29
C SER A 74 -5.63 12.88 0.64
N ALA A 75 -6.49 13.73 1.16
CA ALA A 75 -6.72 15.08 0.63
C ALA A 75 -5.82 16.15 1.25
N THR A 76 -4.91 15.78 2.15
CA THR A 76 -4.04 16.74 2.83
C THR A 76 -2.97 17.32 1.88
N PRO A 77 -2.57 18.58 2.04
CA PRO A 77 -1.63 19.23 1.12
C PRO A 77 -0.24 18.60 1.05
N ASP A 78 0.16 17.90 2.09
CA ASP A 78 1.41 17.18 2.25
C ASP A 78 1.39 15.75 1.66
N ASP A 79 0.23 15.26 1.24
CA ASP A 79 0.08 13.96 0.59
C ASP A 79 0.54 13.98 -0.87
N HIS A 80 1.75 13.49 -1.12
CA HIS A 80 2.41 13.55 -2.43
C HIS A 80 2.56 12.19 -3.13
N THR A 81 2.07 11.10 -2.54
CA THR A 81 2.31 9.73 -3.06
C THR A 81 1.75 9.53 -4.47
N ARG A 82 0.56 10.06 -4.79
CA ARG A 82 -0.05 9.97 -6.14
C ARG A 82 0.79 10.69 -7.18
N GLN A 83 1.23 11.91 -6.86
CA GLN A 83 2.08 12.74 -7.72
C GLN A 83 3.45 12.09 -7.91
N ALA A 84 4.03 11.54 -6.83
CA ALA A 84 5.30 10.85 -6.88
C ALA A 84 5.22 9.57 -7.74
N ALA A 85 4.14 8.80 -7.63
CA ALA A 85 3.92 7.61 -8.45
C ALA A 85 3.77 7.97 -9.94
N ALA A 86 2.98 9.00 -10.27
CA ALA A 86 2.83 9.49 -11.63
C ALA A 86 4.16 9.97 -12.21
N GLN A 87 4.90 10.76 -11.45
CA GLN A 87 6.22 11.29 -11.86
C GLN A 87 7.24 10.17 -12.07
N ALA A 88 7.28 9.18 -11.17
CA ALA A 88 8.18 8.03 -11.26
C ALA A 88 7.95 7.19 -12.52
N LEU A 89 6.72 7.18 -13.03
CA LEU A 89 6.32 6.44 -14.23
C LEU A 89 6.33 7.31 -15.50
N GLY A 90 6.52 8.63 -15.38
CA GLY A 90 6.37 9.56 -16.51
C GLY A 90 4.94 9.64 -17.04
N LEU A 91 3.93 9.44 -16.17
CA LEU A 91 2.52 9.41 -16.53
C LEU A 91 1.79 10.65 -15.98
N PRO A 92 0.75 11.16 -16.66
CA PRO A 92 -0.12 12.18 -16.09
C PRO A 92 -0.98 11.60 -14.96
N LEU A 93 -1.43 12.49 -14.04
CA LEU A 93 -2.51 12.22 -13.13
C LEU A 93 -3.83 12.56 -13.82
N GLU A 94 -4.79 11.64 -13.75
CA GLU A 94 -6.14 11.86 -14.27
C GLU A 94 -7.20 11.40 -13.27
N PRO A 95 -8.37 12.07 -13.25
CA PRO A 95 -9.49 11.63 -12.43
C PRO A 95 -9.96 10.24 -12.87
N HIS A 96 -9.91 9.27 -11.95
CA HIS A 96 -10.44 7.94 -12.20
C HIS A 96 -11.97 7.93 -12.03
N PRO A 97 -12.77 7.58 -13.05
CA PRO A 97 -14.23 7.74 -13.02
C PRO A 97 -14.91 7.03 -11.84
N GLU A 98 -14.52 5.79 -11.57
CA GLU A 98 -15.10 5.02 -10.46
C GLU A 98 -14.67 5.57 -9.09
N ALA A 99 -13.44 6.04 -8.92
CA ALA A 99 -12.98 6.68 -7.70
C ALA A 99 -13.72 7.98 -7.43
N LEU A 100 -13.94 8.81 -8.48
CA LEU A 100 -14.74 10.03 -8.38
C LEU A 100 -16.15 9.73 -7.90
N ARG A 101 -16.81 8.73 -8.49
CA ARG A 101 -18.16 8.29 -8.11
C ARG A 101 -18.20 7.90 -6.63
N LEU A 102 -17.31 7.00 -6.20
CA LEU A 102 -17.25 6.48 -4.83
C LEU A 102 -16.97 7.58 -3.80
N ILE A 103 -16.04 8.48 -4.08
CA ILE A 103 -15.68 9.60 -3.19
C ILE A 103 -16.85 10.58 -3.08
N THR A 104 -17.50 10.90 -4.21
CA THR A 104 -18.66 11.79 -4.23
C THR A 104 -19.81 11.21 -3.44
N GLU A 105 -20.21 9.97 -3.71
CA GLU A 105 -21.27 9.26 -2.99
C GLU A 105 -20.99 9.23 -1.49
N ARG A 106 -19.76 8.83 -1.09
CA ARG A 106 -19.40 8.76 0.31
C ARG A 106 -19.44 10.12 1.00
N THR A 107 -18.96 11.16 0.31
CA THR A 107 -18.96 12.53 0.85
C THR A 107 -20.38 13.02 1.13
N LEU A 108 -21.30 12.79 0.20
CA LEU A 108 -22.70 13.15 0.36
C LEU A 108 -23.40 12.34 1.48
N GLU A 109 -23.15 11.04 1.55
CA GLU A 109 -23.71 10.17 2.60
C GLU A 109 -23.37 10.60 4.02
N VAL A 110 -22.16 11.11 4.23
CA VAL A 110 -21.74 11.61 5.55
C VAL A 110 -22.11 13.08 5.77
N GLY A 111 -22.93 13.66 4.89
CA GLY A 111 -23.40 15.03 5.01
C GLY A 111 -22.32 16.09 4.82
N GLN A 112 -21.27 15.78 4.09
CA GLN A 112 -20.14 16.69 3.84
C GLN A 112 -20.21 17.28 2.43
N GLU A 113 -19.57 18.44 2.26
CA GLU A 113 -19.49 19.10 0.96
C GLU A 113 -18.44 18.41 0.06
N VAL A 114 -18.81 18.27 -1.22
CA VAL A 114 -17.91 17.77 -2.27
C VAL A 114 -17.00 18.92 -2.72
N THR A 115 -15.80 18.98 -2.15
CA THR A 115 -14.83 20.02 -2.46
C THR A 115 -13.83 19.57 -3.53
N PRO A 116 -13.21 20.50 -4.28
CA PRO A 116 -12.15 20.16 -5.22
C PRO A 116 -10.97 19.40 -4.56
N GLY A 117 -10.65 19.72 -3.30
CA GLY A 117 -9.64 19.01 -2.52
C GLY A 117 -9.96 17.54 -2.35
N ARG A 118 -11.24 17.21 -2.04
CA ARG A 118 -11.68 15.81 -1.93
C ARG A 118 -11.66 15.08 -3.26
N LEU A 119 -12.10 15.74 -4.34
CA LEU A 119 -12.11 15.13 -5.66
C LEU A 119 -10.70 14.81 -6.17
N ARG A 120 -9.69 15.59 -5.77
CA ARG A 120 -8.30 15.25 -6.08
C ARG A 120 -7.83 13.90 -5.52
N MET A 121 -8.49 13.35 -4.49
CA MET A 121 -8.19 11.98 -4.05
C MET A 121 -8.48 10.92 -5.11
N ALA A 122 -9.29 11.23 -6.10
CA ALA A 122 -9.58 10.36 -7.24
C ALA A 122 -8.59 10.49 -8.40
N GLU A 123 -7.63 11.41 -8.33
CA GLU A 123 -6.61 11.58 -9.37
C GLU A 123 -5.52 10.55 -9.18
N PHE A 124 -5.39 9.63 -10.13
CA PHE A 124 -4.38 8.58 -10.14
C PHE A 124 -3.54 8.64 -11.42
N PRO A 125 -2.33 8.03 -11.42
CA PRO A 125 -1.60 7.85 -12.68
C PRO A 125 -2.46 7.13 -13.70
N ILE A 126 -2.46 7.60 -14.96
CA ILE A 126 -3.26 6.98 -16.02
C ILE A 126 -2.99 5.48 -16.14
N GLY A 127 -4.07 4.69 -16.25
CA GLY A 127 -4.00 3.25 -16.28
C GLY A 127 -3.94 2.58 -14.91
N ALA A 128 -4.13 3.34 -13.82
CA ALA A 128 -4.30 2.77 -12.49
C ALA A 128 -5.65 2.06 -12.34
N ASP A 129 -5.67 0.99 -11.55
CA ASP A 129 -6.89 0.33 -11.06
C ASP A 129 -7.19 0.79 -9.64
N ILE A 130 -8.45 0.69 -9.20
CA ILE A 130 -8.82 0.99 -7.81
C ILE A 130 -8.64 -0.24 -6.91
N ILE A 131 -8.33 0.04 -5.63
CA ILE A 131 -8.35 -0.93 -4.54
C ILE A 131 -9.59 -0.60 -3.69
N PRO A 132 -10.57 -1.51 -3.56
CA PRO A 132 -11.76 -1.23 -2.76
C PRO A 132 -11.40 -1.08 -1.28
N ASN A 133 -12.04 -0.10 -0.63
CA ASN A 133 -11.91 0.14 0.79
C ASN A 133 -13.22 -0.28 1.49
N PRO A 134 -13.21 -1.37 2.27
CA PRO A 134 -14.43 -1.88 2.90
C PRO A 134 -14.93 -1.03 4.07
N VAL A 135 -14.10 -0.10 4.58
CA VAL A 135 -14.42 0.70 5.77
C VAL A 135 -15.20 1.96 5.40
N ASN A 136 -14.70 2.73 4.45
CA ASN A 136 -15.30 4.01 4.10
C ASN A 136 -15.58 4.18 2.61
N ARG A 137 -15.29 3.18 1.78
CA ARG A 137 -15.46 3.14 0.32
C ARG A 137 -14.61 4.14 -0.48
N ILE A 138 -13.75 4.94 0.18
CA ILE A 138 -12.78 5.78 -0.50
C ILE A 138 -11.62 4.89 -0.95
N PRO A 139 -11.46 4.65 -2.26
CA PRO A 139 -10.54 3.62 -2.74
C PRO A 139 -9.09 4.06 -2.63
N GLY A 140 -8.20 3.07 -2.52
CA GLY A 140 -6.81 3.20 -2.91
C GLY A 140 -6.63 2.99 -4.41
N PHE A 141 -5.40 2.96 -4.87
CA PHE A 141 -5.11 2.68 -6.27
C PHE A 141 -3.93 1.72 -6.43
N SER A 142 -3.87 1.09 -7.57
CA SER A 142 -2.74 0.24 -7.95
C SER A 142 -2.30 0.55 -9.37
N ILE A 143 -0.99 0.44 -9.60
CA ILE A 143 -0.41 0.52 -10.93
C ILE A 143 0.80 -0.41 -11.00
N ARG A 144 0.89 -1.22 -12.07
CA ARG A 144 1.85 -2.32 -12.16
C ARG A 144 1.69 -3.28 -10.96
N HIS A 145 2.75 -3.51 -10.18
CA HIS A 145 2.74 -4.34 -8.96
C HIS A 145 2.80 -3.52 -7.66
N HIS A 146 2.42 -2.24 -7.71
CA HIS A 146 2.36 -1.35 -6.55
C HIS A 146 0.92 -1.10 -6.13
N TRP A 147 0.68 -1.19 -4.82
CA TRP A 147 -0.63 -1.12 -4.18
C TRP A 147 -0.61 -0.03 -3.12
N PHE A 148 -1.27 1.08 -3.41
CA PHE A 148 -1.27 2.28 -2.58
C PHE A 148 -2.53 2.34 -1.75
N VAL A 149 -2.36 2.31 -0.42
CA VAL A 149 -3.43 2.31 0.57
C VAL A 149 -3.27 3.46 1.55
N PRO A 150 -4.35 3.87 2.25
CA PRO A 150 -4.26 4.93 3.27
C PRO A 150 -3.26 4.60 4.39
N GLY A 151 -2.78 5.64 5.09
CA GLY A 151 -1.93 5.50 6.28
C GLY A 151 -2.68 5.09 7.55
N PHE A 152 -3.99 4.85 7.49
CA PHE A 152 -4.81 4.43 8.62
C PHE A 152 -4.91 2.91 8.67
N PRO A 153 -4.42 2.25 9.75
CA PRO A 153 -4.40 0.80 9.89
C PRO A 153 -5.74 0.11 9.60
N ASP A 154 -6.82 0.62 10.17
CA ASP A 154 -8.16 0.05 10.05
C ASP A 154 -8.67 -0.01 8.59
N MET A 155 -8.14 0.86 7.73
CA MET A 155 -8.45 0.87 6.29
C MET A 155 -7.40 0.10 5.48
N ALA A 156 -6.12 0.34 5.76
CA ALA A 156 -5.02 -0.21 4.98
C ALA A 156 -4.97 -1.75 5.04
N TRP A 157 -5.12 -2.33 6.22
CA TRP A 157 -4.95 -3.77 6.40
C TRP A 157 -6.00 -4.59 5.65
N PRO A 158 -7.32 -4.32 5.77
CA PRO A 158 -8.32 -5.03 4.97
C PRO A 158 -8.12 -4.86 3.45
N MET A 159 -7.62 -3.70 3.01
CA MET A 159 -7.31 -3.47 1.60
C MET A 159 -6.13 -4.33 1.13
N ILE A 160 -5.07 -4.45 1.93
CA ILE A 160 -3.92 -5.33 1.66
C ILE A 160 -4.34 -6.80 1.62
N GLU A 161 -5.17 -7.24 2.58
CA GLU A 161 -5.73 -8.59 2.58
C GLU A 161 -6.54 -8.87 1.32
N TRP A 162 -7.42 -7.93 0.93
CA TRP A 162 -8.19 -8.04 -0.31
C TRP A 162 -7.27 -8.19 -1.54
N VAL A 163 -6.21 -7.40 -1.63
CA VAL A 163 -5.23 -7.50 -2.73
C VAL A 163 -4.59 -8.90 -2.76
N LEU A 164 -4.11 -9.37 -1.63
CA LEU A 164 -3.46 -10.69 -1.54
C LEU A 164 -4.42 -11.82 -1.91
N ASP A 165 -5.65 -11.78 -1.41
CA ASP A 165 -6.65 -12.84 -1.59
C ASP A 165 -7.29 -12.83 -2.98
N THR A 166 -7.22 -11.70 -3.72
CA THR A 166 -7.79 -11.59 -5.08
C THR A 166 -6.74 -11.62 -6.18
N ARG A 167 -5.64 -10.89 -6.03
CA ARG A 167 -4.64 -10.68 -7.08
C ARG A 167 -3.44 -11.62 -6.99
N TYR A 168 -3.16 -12.14 -5.78
CA TYR A 168 -2.01 -13.01 -5.51
C TYR A 168 -2.38 -14.38 -4.97
N ARG A 169 -3.64 -14.78 -5.11
CA ARG A 169 -4.19 -16.05 -4.60
C ARG A 169 -3.37 -17.28 -5.05
N GLN A 170 -2.84 -17.26 -6.28
CA GLN A 170 -2.02 -18.34 -6.83
C GLN A 170 -0.68 -18.52 -6.10
N TYR A 171 -0.21 -17.51 -5.36
CA TYR A 171 1.02 -17.58 -4.57
C TYR A 171 0.78 -18.00 -3.12
N LEU A 172 -0.49 -18.10 -2.70
CA LEU A 172 -0.86 -18.54 -1.36
C LEU A 172 -0.56 -20.02 -1.24
N ARG A 173 0.47 -20.37 -0.46
CA ARG A 173 0.81 -21.76 -0.22
C ARG A 173 -0.04 -22.30 0.92
N THR A 174 -0.45 -23.56 0.83
CA THR A 174 -1.06 -24.29 1.93
C THR A 174 -0.10 -24.27 3.13
N ARG A 175 -0.64 -24.00 4.31
CA ARG A 175 0.10 -23.87 5.57
C ARG A 175 1.21 -24.92 5.69
N ARG A 176 2.47 -24.50 5.57
CA ARG A 176 3.60 -25.37 5.92
C ARG A 176 3.62 -25.50 7.44
N THR A 177 3.37 -26.69 7.95
CA THR A 177 3.57 -26.98 9.37
C THR A 177 5.08 -27.04 9.59
N THR A 178 5.64 -26.03 10.22
CA THR A 178 7.07 -26.03 10.60
C THR A 178 7.16 -26.65 12.00
N HIS A 179 7.75 -27.82 12.08
CA HIS A 179 8.15 -28.42 13.37
C HIS A 179 9.57 -27.95 13.67
N SER A 180 9.76 -27.15 14.73
CA SER A 180 11.10 -26.83 15.23
C SER A 180 11.54 -27.94 16.18
N ILE A 181 12.60 -28.66 15.81
CA ILE A 181 13.26 -29.62 16.71
C ILE A 181 14.42 -28.87 17.39
N ARG A 182 14.36 -28.70 18.68
CA ARG A 182 15.46 -28.13 19.46
C ARG A 182 16.45 -29.27 19.79
N VAL A 183 17.57 -29.29 19.09
CA VAL A 183 18.68 -30.23 19.39
C VAL A 183 19.59 -29.55 20.41
N VAL A 184 19.72 -30.14 21.61
CA VAL A 184 20.71 -29.72 22.60
C VAL A 184 21.97 -30.51 22.31
N ALA A 185 22.95 -29.88 21.63
CA ALA A 185 24.29 -30.44 21.50
C ALA A 185 25.12 -30.01 22.71
N ARG A 186 25.77 -30.97 23.42
CA ARG A 186 26.82 -30.65 24.38
C ARG A 186 28.08 -30.38 23.58
N GLU A 187 28.64 -29.18 23.72
CA GLU A 187 29.99 -28.92 23.27
C GLU A 187 30.95 -29.74 24.12
N SER A 188 31.79 -30.52 23.45
CA SER A 188 32.93 -31.28 24.05
C SER A 188 34.19 -30.45 24.02
#